data_9f6357a54ec6b1afad897e643d5ec6e6
#
_entry.id   9f6357a54ec6b1afad897e643d5ec6e6
#
_cell.length_a   1.000
_cell.length_b   1.000
_cell.length_c   1.000
_cell.angle_alpha   90.00
_cell.angle_beta   90.00
_cell.angle_gamma   90.00
#
_symmetry.space_group_name_H-M   'P 1'
#
loop_
_entity.id
_entity.type
_entity.pdbx_description
1 polymer ?
#
loop_
_entity_poly.entity_id
_entity_poly.type
_entity_poly.pdbx_seq_one_letter_code
_entity_poly.pdbx_strand_id
1 'polypeptide(L)'
;VEFEGMNQMVVPTLIDYLFKKVLRPSIVWPAFVYNYPKTMQPLARQNDENPTIVEQFQLVVNGWEIIKAYSELVDPMIQKANFDAQAKAREMWDEEATSGDDDFVLAMEYAMPPQSGFGMWIERTFSLLTGQENLRDVVLFPLMKSVKKDEPQS
;
A
#
# COMPACT_ATOMS: atom_id res chain seq x y z
N VAL A 1 -16.53 1.54 16.33
CA VAL A 1 -16.76 1.12 14.95
C VAL A 1 -16.53 -0.39 14.91
N GLU A 2 -17.57 -1.18 14.78
CA GLU A 2 -17.47 -2.63 14.58
C GLU A 2 -17.41 -2.91 13.08
N PHE A 3 -16.48 -3.77 12.68
CA PHE A 3 -16.35 -4.22 11.30
C PHE A 3 -16.54 -5.73 11.23
N GLU A 4 -17.16 -6.21 10.18
CA GLU A 4 -17.28 -7.63 9.90
C GLU A 4 -15.88 -8.26 9.76
N GLY A 5 -15.60 -9.30 10.55
CA GLY A 5 -14.28 -9.97 10.53
C GLY A 5 -13.16 -9.32 11.38
N MET A 6 -13.41 -8.23 12.10
CA MET A 6 -12.38 -7.53 12.89
C MET A 6 -11.62 -8.45 13.86
N ASN A 7 -12.29 -9.43 14.46
CA ASN A 7 -11.70 -10.38 15.41
C ASN A 7 -10.77 -11.42 14.75
N GLN A 8 -10.73 -11.47 13.42
CA GLN A 8 -9.89 -12.39 12.65
C GLN A 8 -8.69 -11.68 12.01
N MET A 9 -8.65 -10.34 12.06
CA MET A 9 -7.57 -9.55 11.48
C MET A 9 -6.34 -9.56 12.38
N VAL A 10 -5.16 -9.72 11.78
CA VAL A 10 -3.88 -9.47 12.46
C VAL A 10 -3.69 -7.96 12.66
N VAL A 11 -2.90 -7.58 13.67
CA VAL A 11 -2.73 -6.17 14.07
C VAL A 11 -2.33 -5.24 12.91
N PRO A 12 -1.37 -5.59 12.03
CA PRO A 12 -1.02 -4.74 10.89
C PRO A 12 -2.19 -4.46 9.96
N THR A 13 -2.96 -5.47 9.60
CA THR A 13 -4.15 -5.37 8.74
C THR A 13 -5.22 -4.51 9.39
N LEU A 14 -5.43 -4.65 10.69
CA LEU A 14 -6.38 -3.83 11.44
C LEU A 14 -5.96 -2.34 11.45
N ILE A 15 -4.67 -2.04 11.65
CA ILE A 15 -4.14 -0.67 11.60
C ILE A 15 -4.37 -0.07 10.22
N ASP A 16 -4.04 -0.81 9.16
CA ASP A 16 -4.22 -0.36 7.78
C ASP A 16 -5.71 -0.11 7.45
N TYR A 17 -6.58 -1.02 7.88
CA TYR A 17 -8.02 -0.87 7.71
C TYR A 17 -8.56 0.38 8.42
N LEU A 18 -8.19 0.60 9.69
CA LEU A 18 -8.59 1.77 10.46
C LEU A 18 -8.07 3.06 9.81
N PHE A 19 -6.81 3.06 9.36
CA PHE A 19 -6.27 4.20 8.63
C PHE A 19 -7.07 4.48 7.36
N LYS A 20 -7.25 3.49 6.49
CA LYS A 20 -7.94 3.63 5.20
C LYS A 20 -9.42 4.03 5.33
N LYS A 21 -10.11 3.50 6.33
CA LYS A 21 -11.57 3.66 6.46
C LYS A 21 -12.00 4.79 7.38
N VAL A 22 -11.18 5.12 8.38
CA VAL A 22 -11.55 6.10 9.41
C VAL A 22 -10.72 7.38 9.30
N LEU A 23 -9.39 7.25 9.33
CA LEU A 23 -8.51 8.43 9.40
C LEU A 23 -8.31 9.09 8.04
N ARG A 24 -7.94 8.34 7.02
CA ARG A 24 -7.63 8.88 5.69
C ARG A 24 -8.78 9.70 5.08
N PRO A 25 -10.05 9.30 5.15
CA PRO A 25 -11.16 10.11 4.62
C PRO A 25 -11.34 11.47 5.30
N SER A 26 -10.85 11.65 6.54
CA SER A 26 -10.92 12.92 7.27
C SER A 26 -9.80 13.90 6.91
N ILE A 27 -8.78 13.46 6.16
CA ILE A 27 -7.65 14.28 5.73
C ILE A 27 -8.05 15.07 4.48
N VAL A 28 -8.50 16.30 4.65
CA VAL A 28 -8.92 17.16 3.54
C VAL A 28 -7.74 17.88 2.92
N TRP A 29 -6.88 18.49 3.74
CA TRP A 29 -5.71 19.25 3.29
C TRP A 29 -4.52 18.34 3.02
N PRO A 30 -3.55 18.77 2.18
CA PRO A 30 -2.32 18.01 1.97
C PRO A 30 -1.64 17.69 3.31
N ALA A 31 -1.41 16.41 3.57
CA ALA A 31 -0.78 15.93 4.78
C ALA A 31 0.21 14.80 4.47
N PHE A 32 1.38 14.84 5.10
CA PHE A 32 2.31 13.74 5.09
C PHE A 32 2.04 12.83 6.27
N VAL A 33 1.82 11.54 5.97
CA VAL A 33 1.69 10.46 6.95
C VAL A 33 2.98 9.67 6.92
N TYR A 34 3.64 9.51 8.07
CA TYR A 34 4.95 8.86 8.19
C TYR A 34 5.02 8.00 9.46
N ASN A 35 6.18 7.39 9.75
CA ASN A 35 6.37 6.46 10.88
C ASN A 35 5.49 5.21 10.81
N TYR A 36 5.43 4.60 9.64
CA TYR A 36 4.70 3.36 9.45
C TYR A 36 5.33 2.20 10.24
N PRO A 37 4.52 1.35 10.90
CA PRO A 37 5.02 0.14 11.52
C PRO A 37 5.74 -0.76 10.51
N LYS A 38 6.90 -1.31 10.87
CA LYS A 38 7.70 -2.16 9.97
C LYS A 38 6.95 -3.38 9.45
N THR A 39 6.01 -3.89 10.23
CA THR A 39 5.20 -5.06 9.87
C THR A 39 4.24 -4.81 8.72
N MET A 40 3.95 -3.54 8.40
CA MET A 40 3.09 -3.14 7.30
C MET A 40 3.84 -2.90 5.99
N GLN A 41 5.18 -2.83 6.03
CA GLN A 41 6.01 -2.42 4.89
C GLN A 41 7.28 -3.26 4.80
N PRO A 42 7.18 -4.49 4.29
CA PRO A 42 8.29 -5.45 4.29
C PRO A 42 9.45 -5.05 3.38
N LEU A 43 9.24 -4.16 2.41
CA LEU A 43 10.24 -3.70 1.45
C LEU A 43 10.94 -2.40 1.87
N ALA A 44 10.41 -1.71 2.89
CA ALA A 44 10.95 -0.44 3.33
C ALA A 44 12.06 -0.62 4.39
N ARG A 45 13.08 0.24 4.32
CA ARG A 45 14.18 0.28 5.29
C ARG A 45 13.64 0.67 6.67
N GLN A 46 14.11 -0.03 7.68
CA GLN A 46 13.84 0.32 9.08
C GLN A 46 14.58 1.62 9.43
N ASN A 47 13.96 2.42 10.31
CA ASN A 47 14.59 3.62 10.83
C ASN A 47 15.72 3.23 11.81
N ASP A 48 16.87 3.90 11.71
CA ASP A 48 18.08 3.56 12.48
C ASP A 48 17.91 3.85 13.99
N GLU A 49 17.13 4.87 14.35
CA GLU A 49 16.89 5.24 15.75
C GLU A 49 15.73 4.46 16.38
N ASN A 50 14.75 4.09 15.57
CA ASN A 50 13.58 3.33 16.02
C ASN A 50 13.27 2.18 15.04
N PRO A 51 13.79 0.98 15.27
CA PRO A 51 13.63 -0.15 14.36
C PRO A 51 12.20 -0.74 14.32
N THR A 52 11.25 -0.19 15.09
CA THR A 52 9.83 -0.59 15.02
C THR A 52 9.06 0.09 13.90
N ILE A 53 9.63 1.15 13.30
CA ILE A 53 9.06 1.91 12.20
C ILE A 53 9.98 1.87 10.98
N VAL A 54 9.42 2.23 9.82
CA VAL A 54 10.17 2.31 8.55
C VAL A 54 10.27 3.74 8.04
N GLU A 55 11.29 4.00 7.23
CA GLU A 55 11.51 5.26 6.53
C GLU A 55 10.59 5.36 5.32
N GLN A 56 9.33 5.66 5.60
CA GLN A 56 8.28 5.80 4.60
C GLN A 56 7.41 7.00 4.91
N PHE A 57 6.90 7.62 3.83
CA PHE A 57 5.78 8.55 3.94
C PHE A 57 4.73 8.30 2.85
N GLN A 58 3.52 8.77 3.11
CA GLN A 58 2.48 8.96 2.11
C GLN A 58 2.07 10.43 2.10
N LEU A 59 1.87 11.00 0.91
CA LEU A 59 1.15 12.25 0.74
C LEU A 59 -0.33 11.92 0.52
N VAL A 60 -1.17 12.40 1.42
CA VAL A 60 -2.63 12.27 1.35
C VAL A 60 -3.23 13.64 1.13
N VAL A 61 -4.16 13.74 0.18
CA VAL A 61 -4.92 14.97 -0.13
C VAL A 61 -6.37 14.57 -0.39
N ASN A 62 -7.29 15.24 0.27
CA ASN A 62 -8.73 14.99 0.12
C ASN A 62 -9.12 13.51 0.26
N GLY A 63 -8.56 12.84 1.26
CA GLY A 63 -8.77 11.40 1.52
C GLY A 63 -8.07 10.45 0.55
N TRP A 64 -7.36 10.96 -0.46
CA TRP A 64 -6.66 10.14 -1.44
C TRP A 64 -5.16 10.09 -1.17
N GLU A 65 -4.59 8.89 -1.19
CA GLU A 65 -3.15 8.70 -1.30
C GLU A 65 -2.72 9.14 -2.70
N ILE A 66 -1.84 10.13 -2.76
CA ILE A 66 -1.30 10.69 -4.00
C ILE A 66 0.09 10.14 -4.29
N ILE A 67 0.94 10.13 -3.28
CA ILE A 67 2.31 9.63 -3.36
C ILE A 67 2.55 8.69 -2.18
N LYS A 68 3.29 7.62 -2.45
CA LYS A 68 3.92 6.77 -1.44
C LYS A 68 5.39 6.65 -1.78
N ALA A 69 6.26 6.91 -0.82
CA ALA A 69 7.71 6.86 -0.99
C ALA A 69 8.37 6.26 0.24
N TYR A 70 9.47 5.55 0.04
CA TYR A 70 10.28 4.99 1.13
C TYR A 70 11.73 4.78 0.71
N SER A 71 12.62 4.74 1.73
CA SER A 71 13.95 4.20 1.54
C SER A 71 13.85 2.70 1.36
N GLU A 72 14.46 2.16 0.30
CA GLU A 72 14.42 0.72 0.02
C GLU A 72 15.23 -0.05 1.07
N LEU A 73 14.74 -1.21 1.46
CA LEU A 73 15.50 -2.17 2.24
C LEU A 73 16.52 -2.83 1.30
N VAL A 74 17.82 -2.67 1.61
CA VAL A 74 18.91 -3.18 0.76
C VAL A 74 19.63 -4.39 1.35
N ASP A 75 19.29 -4.80 2.57
CA ASP A 75 19.87 -5.98 3.23
C ASP A 75 19.08 -7.24 2.84
N PRO A 76 19.67 -8.18 2.07
CA PRO A 76 18.97 -9.38 1.61
C PRO A 76 18.56 -10.32 2.76
N MET A 77 19.33 -10.34 3.87
CA MET A 77 19.01 -11.21 5.01
C MET A 77 17.77 -10.71 5.76
N ILE A 78 17.69 -9.39 5.95
CA ILE A 78 16.51 -8.76 6.57
C ILE A 78 15.30 -8.91 5.63
N GLN A 79 15.50 -8.73 4.32
CA GLN A 79 14.41 -8.88 3.33
C GLN A 79 13.84 -10.29 3.34
N LYS A 80 14.72 -11.31 3.35
CA LYS A 80 14.28 -12.71 3.45
C LYS A 80 13.47 -12.96 4.72
N ALA A 81 13.95 -12.49 5.87
CA ALA A 81 13.23 -12.63 7.14
C ALA A 81 11.86 -11.93 7.11
N ASN A 82 11.74 -10.77 6.45
CA ASN A 82 10.47 -10.08 6.27
C ASN A 82 9.51 -10.88 5.38
N PHE A 83 9.98 -11.47 4.28
CA PHE A 83 9.18 -12.33 3.41
C PHE A 83 8.71 -13.60 4.13
N ASP A 84 9.59 -14.25 4.89
CA ASP A 84 9.22 -15.42 5.69
C ASP A 84 8.14 -15.09 6.73
N ALA A 85 8.21 -13.90 7.34
CA ALA A 85 7.19 -13.42 8.27
C ALA A 85 5.85 -13.13 7.56
N GLN A 86 5.88 -12.54 6.35
CA GLN A 86 4.70 -12.30 5.54
C GLN A 86 4.05 -13.61 5.08
N ALA A 87 4.85 -14.59 4.64
CA ALA A 87 4.34 -15.90 4.23
C ALA A 87 3.58 -16.60 5.38
N LYS A 88 4.15 -16.56 6.61
CA LYS A 88 3.49 -17.09 7.81
C LYS A 88 2.19 -16.35 8.14
N ALA A 89 2.16 -15.02 7.99
CA ALA A 89 0.95 -14.23 8.22
C ALA A 89 -0.14 -14.61 7.21
N ARG A 90 0.22 -14.83 5.94
CA ARG A 90 -0.71 -15.28 4.88
C ARG A 90 -1.33 -16.65 5.18
N GLU A 91 -0.53 -17.59 5.67
CA GLU A 91 -1.04 -18.91 6.12
C GLU A 91 -2.06 -18.78 7.27
N MET A 92 -1.99 -17.70 8.04
CA MET A 92 -2.90 -17.36 9.13
C MET A 92 -4.08 -16.45 8.69
N TRP A 93 -4.46 -16.47 7.40
CA TRP A 93 -5.59 -15.73 6.80
C TRP A 93 -5.36 -14.23 6.55
N ASP A 94 -4.13 -13.76 6.46
CA ASP A 94 -3.84 -12.40 6.01
C ASP A 94 -3.77 -12.34 4.48
N GLU A 95 -4.89 -11.99 3.84
CA GLU A 95 -5.00 -11.90 2.37
C GLU A 95 -4.12 -10.78 1.78
N GLU A 96 -3.71 -9.78 2.56
CA GLU A 96 -2.85 -8.69 2.10
C GLU A 96 -1.35 -9.06 2.17
N ALA A 97 -0.99 -10.15 2.84
CA ALA A 97 0.40 -10.61 2.93
C ALA A 97 0.90 -11.15 1.60
N THR A 98 2.10 -10.74 1.20
CA THR A 98 2.73 -11.18 -0.05
C THR A 98 3.43 -12.53 0.10
N SER A 99 3.52 -13.30 -0.98
CA SER A 99 4.41 -14.46 -1.05
C SER A 99 5.86 -14.01 -1.11
N GLY A 100 6.77 -14.84 -0.57
CA GLY A 100 8.21 -14.62 -0.73
C GLY A 100 8.63 -14.62 -2.21
N ASP A 101 9.72 -13.92 -2.50
CA ASP A 101 10.34 -13.84 -3.83
C ASP A 101 11.85 -14.10 -3.68
N ASP A 102 12.25 -15.36 -3.90
CA ASP A 102 13.65 -15.78 -3.75
C ASP A 102 14.53 -15.16 -4.85
N ASP A 103 14.00 -14.94 -6.06
CA ASP A 103 14.72 -14.29 -7.15
C ASP A 103 15.00 -12.80 -6.83
N PHE A 104 14.08 -12.13 -6.17
CA PHE A 104 14.29 -10.78 -5.67
C PHE A 104 15.40 -10.72 -4.62
N VAL A 105 15.38 -11.64 -3.63
CA VAL A 105 16.43 -11.73 -2.60
C VAL A 105 17.79 -12.02 -3.24
N LEU A 106 17.85 -12.96 -4.19
CA LEU A 106 19.07 -13.26 -4.94
C LEU A 106 19.59 -12.03 -5.70
N ALA A 107 18.70 -11.26 -6.33
CA ALA A 107 19.10 -10.02 -7.01
C ALA A 107 19.70 -8.99 -6.04
N MET A 108 19.17 -8.89 -4.82
CA MET A 108 19.73 -8.01 -3.78
C MET A 108 21.14 -8.42 -3.36
N GLU A 109 21.47 -9.72 -3.34
CA GLU A 109 22.81 -10.24 -3.01
C GLU A 109 23.90 -9.79 -4.00
N TYR A 110 23.51 -9.38 -5.23
CA TYR A 110 24.42 -8.77 -6.21
C TYR A 110 24.74 -7.30 -5.92
N ALA A 111 24.70 -6.90 -4.65
CA ALA A 111 25.06 -5.58 -4.15
C ALA A 111 24.08 -4.47 -4.56
N MET A 112 22.81 -4.61 -4.15
CA MET A 112 21.82 -3.54 -4.28
C MET A 112 22.30 -2.27 -3.56
N PRO A 113 22.46 -1.12 -4.25
CA PRO A 113 22.94 0.11 -3.63
C PRO A 113 21.84 0.76 -2.77
N PRO A 114 22.22 1.60 -1.77
CA PRO A 114 21.26 2.43 -1.09
C PRO A 114 20.46 3.29 -2.08
N GLN A 115 19.16 3.19 -2.01
CA GLN A 115 18.24 3.89 -2.92
C GLN A 115 16.91 4.19 -2.24
N SER A 116 16.15 5.07 -2.84
CA SER A 116 14.77 5.33 -2.45
C SER A 116 13.90 5.37 -3.71
N GLY A 117 12.64 4.98 -3.53
CA GLY A 117 11.66 4.99 -4.60
C GLY A 117 10.39 5.70 -4.19
N PHE A 118 9.60 6.10 -5.19
CA PHE A 118 8.25 6.59 -4.96
C PHE A 118 7.30 6.11 -6.05
N GLY A 119 6.04 5.95 -5.67
CA GLY A 119 4.92 5.75 -6.57
C GLY A 119 3.96 6.93 -6.49
N MET A 120 3.52 7.45 -7.62
CA MET A 120 2.52 8.51 -7.71
C MET A 120 1.30 8.03 -8.51
N TRP A 121 0.12 8.24 -7.95
CA TRP A 121 -1.14 7.95 -8.63
C TRP A 121 -1.47 9.09 -9.61
N ILE A 122 -1.16 8.89 -10.88
CA ILE A 122 -1.32 9.91 -11.92
C ILE A 122 -2.79 10.35 -12.04
N GLU A 123 -3.72 9.41 -12.06
CA GLU A 123 -5.16 9.71 -12.18
C GLU A 123 -5.66 10.53 -10.99
N ARG A 124 -5.24 10.20 -9.76
CA ARG A 124 -5.61 10.97 -8.56
C ARG A 124 -5.01 12.36 -8.58
N THR A 125 -3.76 12.48 -9.01
CA THR A 125 -3.09 13.77 -9.18
C THR A 125 -3.82 14.63 -10.21
N PHE A 126 -4.18 14.05 -11.35
CA PHE A 126 -4.93 14.73 -12.40
C PHE A 126 -6.32 15.17 -11.91
N SER A 127 -7.04 14.30 -11.20
CA SER A 127 -8.35 14.63 -10.61
C SER A 127 -8.25 15.83 -9.67
N LEU A 128 -7.23 15.87 -8.79
CA LEU A 128 -7.01 17.00 -7.89
C LEU A 128 -6.72 18.31 -8.64
N LEU A 129 -5.86 18.25 -9.67
CA LEU A 129 -5.45 19.44 -10.43
C LEU A 129 -6.59 19.99 -11.31
N THR A 130 -7.48 19.13 -11.77
CA THR A 130 -8.60 19.52 -12.64
C THR A 130 -9.92 19.66 -11.91
N GLY A 131 -9.95 19.40 -10.59
CA GLY A 131 -11.16 19.50 -9.76
C GLY A 131 -12.20 18.41 -10.10
N GLN A 132 -11.79 17.27 -10.66
CA GLN A 132 -12.69 16.16 -10.95
C GLN A 132 -12.82 15.24 -9.73
N GLU A 133 -14.05 14.88 -9.39
CA GLU A 133 -14.33 13.98 -8.26
C GLU A 133 -14.25 12.50 -8.63
N ASN A 134 -14.46 12.18 -9.91
CA ASN A 134 -14.49 10.81 -10.40
C ASN A 134 -13.24 10.51 -11.24
N LEU A 135 -12.46 9.50 -10.84
CA LEU A 135 -11.26 9.08 -11.54
C LEU A 135 -11.50 8.65 -13.01
N ARG A 136 -12.73 8.21 -13.34
CA ARG A 136 -13.06 7.85 -14.73
C ARG A 136 -13.06 9.03 -15.68
N ASP A 137 -13.29 10.24 -15.17
CA ASP A 137 -13.39 11.45 -15.98
C ASP A 137 -11.99 11.96 -16.41
N VAL A 138 -10.94 11.44 -15.80
CA VAL A 138 -9.53 11.79 -16.13
C VAL A 138 -8.80 10.69 -16.89
N VAL A 139 -9.45 9.58 -17.20
CA VAL A 139 -8.89 8.44 -17.94
C VAL A 139 -9.52 8.38 -19.34
N LEU A 140 -8.68 8.35 -20.38
CA LEU A 140 -9.15 8.34 -21.78
C LEU A 140 -9.96 7.08 -22.12
N PHE A 141 -9.59 5.92 -21.55
CA PHE A 141 -10.26 4.64 -21.78
C PHE A 141 -10.56 3.94 -20.45
N PRO A 142 -11.53 4.44 -19.65
CA PRO A 142 -11.85 3.85 -18.35
C PRO A 142 -12.46 2.45 -18.54
N LEU A 143 -12.06 1.53 -17.65
CA LEU A 143 -12.70 0.22 -17.60
C LEU A 143 -14.16 0.38 -17.14
N MET A 144 -15.07 0.01 -18.01
CA MET A 144 -16.51 0.06 -17.76
C MET A 144 -17.05 -1.34 -17.50
N LYS A 145 -18.03 -1.44 -16.60
CA LYS A 145 -18.76 -2.71 -16.43
C LYS A 145 -19.49 -3.04 -17.72
N SER A 146 -19.32 -4.29 -18.18
CA SER A 146 -20.07 -4.78 -19.37
C SER A 146 -21.57 -4.59 -19.17
N VAL A 147 -22.22 -3.95 -20.12
CA VAL A 147 -23.69 -3.91 -20.17
C VAL A 147 -24.12 -5.32 -20.55
N LYS A 148 -24.85 -6.03 -19.65
CA LYS A 148 -25.53 -7.26 -20.06
C LYS A 148 -26.51 -6.86 -21.16
N LYS A 149 -26.33 -7.39 -22.36
CA LYS A 149 -27.39 -7.33 -23.39
C LYS A 149 -28.54 -8.16 -22.82
N ASP A 150 -29.70 -7.56 -22.60
CA ASP A 150 -30.90 -8.28 -22.28
C ASP A 150 -31.10 -9.31 -23.42
N GLU A 151 -31.06 -10.60 -23.09
CA GLU A 151 -31.47 -11.63 -24.04
C GLU A 151 -32.94 -11.38 -24.35
N PRO A 152 -33.35 -11.34 -25.63
CA PRO A 152 -34.74 -11.21 -25.97
C PRO A 152 -35.47 -12.39 -25.35
N GLN A 153 -36.43 -12.10 -24.48
CA GLN A 153 -37.37 -13.12 -23.97
C GLN A 153 -38.12 -13.74 -25.16
N SER A 154 -37.77 -14.99 -25.45
CA SER A 154 -38.47 -15.82 -26.43
C SER A 154 -39.74 -16.40 -25.81
#